data_11bddb89e4e5c62f8c4e033f4d30a755
#
_entry.id   11bddb89e4e5c62f8c4e033f4d30a755
#
_cell.length_a   1.000
_cell.length_b   1.000
_cell.length_c   1.000
_cell.angle_alpha   90.00
_cell.angle_beta   90.00
_cell.angle_gamma   90.00
#
_symmetry.space_group_name_H-M   'P 1'
#
loop_
_entity.id
_entity.type
_entity.pdbx_description
1 polymer ?
#
loop_
_entity_poly.entity_id
_entity_poly.type
_entity_poly.pdbx_seq_one_letter_code
_entity_poly.pdbx_strand_id
1 'polypeptide(L)'
;MKVAVVTFDEYVRTRGPALVRLAWLIAGDRHLGEDLVQEVLSRAYPRWKRIVAGGSPDMYLRRMLVNSHVSWRRKRSSTEVADGGDRVESAGDTDLQARSAERDAMWRLINRLPPKQRITIVLRFYEDLDDASIAEILDCSPATVRTHTMRALTTLRVLHPDPAKETLQ
;
A
#
# COMPACT_ATOMS: atom_id res chain seq x y z
N MET A 1 -13.76 31.74 7.20
CA MET A 1 -12.69 30.99 7.88
C MET A 1 -11.60 30.68 6.86
N LYS A 2 -10.41 31.23 7.03
CA LYS A 2 -9.24 30.82 6.24
C LYS A 2 -8.90 29.39 6.66
N VAL A 3 -9.18 28.42 5.81
CA VAL A 3 -8.61 27.07 5.96
C VAL A 3 -7.08 27.29 5.95
N ALA A 4 -6.42 26.93 7.05
CA ALA A 4 -4.98 27.02 7.13
C ALA A 4 -4.40 26.19 5.98
N VAL A 5 -3.76 26.84 5.02
CA VAL A 5 -3.11 26.17 3.89
C VAL A 5 -1.90 25.43 4.45
N VAL A 6 -2.01 24.11 4.59
CA VAL A 6 -0.92 23.25 5.05
C VAL A 6 0.26 23.41 4.11
N THR A 7 1.41 23.84 4.63
CA THR A 7 2.65 23.92 3.85
C THR A 7 3.16 22.52 3.55
N PHE A 8 4.01 22.38 2.51
CA PHE A 8 4.61 21.09 2.19
C PHE A 8 5.45 20.53 3.34
N ASP A 9 6.26 21.36 3.98
CA ASP A 9 7.11 20.94 5.11
C ASP A 9 6.27 20.49 6.32
N GLU A 10 5.18 21.20 6.59
CA GLU A 10 4.25 20.82 7.65
C GLU A 10 3.54 19.50 7.36
N TYR A 11 3.15 19.28 6.11
CA TYR A 11 2.60 18.01 5.66
C TYR A 11 3.59 16.86 5.82
N VAL A 12 4.81 17.02 5.32
CA VAL A 12 5.88 16.00 5.44
C VAL A 12 6.16 15.67 6.90
N ARG A 13 6.25 16.67 7.75
CA ARG A 13 6.52 16.48 9.19
C ARG A 13 5.39 15.71 9.88
N THR A 14 4.14 16.03 9.57
CA THR A 14 2.96 15.48 10.28
C THR A 14 2.44 14.17 9.66
N ARG A 15 2.46 14.05 8.34
CA ARG A 15 1.88 12.92 7.59
C ARG A 15 2.93 12.02 6.94
N GLY A 16 4.17 12.48 6.81
CA GLY A 16 5.26 11.73 6.21
C GLY A 16 5.47 10.34 6.80
N PRO A 17 5.56 10.19 8.14
CA PRO A 17 5.71 8.87 8.76
C PRO A 17 4.58 7.89 8.43
N ALA A 18 3.33 8.37 8.33
CA ALA A 18 2.19 7.54 7.92
C ALA A 18 2.29 7.11 6.45
N LEU A 19 2.72 8.05 5.57
CA LEU A 19 2.93 7.76 4.16
C LEU A 19 4.04 6.72 3.93
N VAL A 20 5.12 6.80 4.70
CA VAL A 20 6.21 5.82 4.67
C VAL A 20 5.71 4.44 5.09
N ARG A 21 4.97 4.34 6.20
CA ARG A 21 4.39 3.05 6.63
C ARG A 21 3.47 2.45 5.57
N LEU A 22 2.60 3.27 4.97
CA LEU A 22 1.74 2.83 3.87
C LEU A 22 2.55 2.28 2.70
N ALA A 23 3.62 2.98 2.32
CA ALA A 23 4.50 2.56 1.23
C ALA A 23 5.15 1.20 1.51
N TRP A 24 5.63 0.96 2.73
CA TRP A 24 6.19 -0.34 3.13
C TRP A 24 5.17 -1.47 3.01
N LEU A 25 3.93 -1.23 3.43
CA LEU A 25 2.86 -2.21 3.37
C LEU A 25 2.45 -2.54 1.93
N ILE A 26 2.39 -1.52 1.08
CA ILE A 26 2.07 -1.68 -0.35
C ILE A 26 3.21 -2.38 -1.09
N ALA A 27 4.44 -1.94 -0.88
CA ALA A 27 5.61 -2.46 -1.57
C ALA A 27 6.01 -3.87 -1.09
N GLY A 28 5.76 -4.17 0.20
CA GLY A 28 6.25 -5.39 0.86
C GLY A 28 7.75 -5.36 1.14
N ASP A 29 8.41 -4.24 0.90
CA ASP A 29 9.83 -4.00 1.09
C ASP A 29 10.05 -2.58 1.62
N ARG A 30 10.90 -2.43 2.63
CA ARG A 30 11.13 -1.16 3.30
C ARG A 30 11.87 -0.16 2.42
N HIS A 31 12.96 -0.59 1.79
CA HIS A 31 13.79 0.28 0.96
C HIS A 31 13.02 0.77 -0.27
N LEU A 32 12.31 -0.14 -0.92
CA LEU A 32 11.42 0.22 -2.03
C LEU A 32 10.33 1.20 -1.58
N GLY A 33 9.74 0.99 -0.41
CA GLY A 33 8.74 1.90 0.15
C GLY A 33 9.29 3.31 0.38
N GLU A 34 10.48 3.42 0.96
CA GLU A 34 11.16 4.71 1.19
C GLU A 34 11.48 5.42 -0.13
N ASP A 35 11.99 4.70 -1.13
CA ASP A 35 12.29 5.24 -2.47
C ASP A 35 11.03 5.76 -3.16
N LEU A 36 9.92 5.00 -3.07
CA LEU A 36 8.63 5.41 -3.63
C LEU A 36 8.10 6.68 -2.97
N VAL A 37 8.23 6.81 -1.65
CA VAL A 37 7.81 8.03 -0.92
C VAL A 37 8.66 9.22 -1.35
N GLN A 38 9.97 9.06 -1.44
CA GLN A 38 10.85 10.14 -1.90
C GLN A 38 10.52 10.60 -3.33
N GLU A 39 10.28 9.66 -4.24
CA GLU A 39 9.84 9.96 -5.60
C GLU A 39 8.51 10.75 -5.60
N VAL A 40 7.52 10.27 -4.83
CA VAL A 40 6.20 10.90 -4.75
C VAL A 40 6.30 12.32 -4.18
N LEU A 41 7.03 12.51 -3.08
CA LEU A 41 7.19 13.82 -2.46
C LEU A 41 7.95 14.81 -3.38
N SER A 42 9.00 14.35 -4.05
CA SER A 42 9.74 15.16 -5.03
C SER A 42 8.86 15.63 -6.18
N ARG A 43 7.97 14.79 -6.66
CA ARG A 43 7.02 15.12 -7.73
C ARG A 43 5.85 15.99 -7.26
N ALA A 44 5.45 15.86 -6.00
CA ALA A 44 4.37 16.64 -5.40
C ALA A 44 4.82 18.06 -5.04
N TYR A 45 6.06 18.24 -4.61
CA TYR A 45 6.59 19.53 -4.13
C TYR A 45 6.33 20.71 -5.09
N PRO A 46 6.73 20.65 -6.37
CA PRO A 46 6.50 21.78 -7.30
C PRO A 46 5.02 22.04 -7.59
N ARG A 47 4.13 21.10 -7.27
CA ARG A 47 2.69 21.18 -7.52
C ARG A 47 1.88 21.34 -6.23
N TRP A 48 2.55 21.56 -5.09
CA TRP A 48 1.92 21.49 -3.77
C TRP A 48 0.73 22.44 -3.63
N LYS A 49 0.86 23.69 -4.06
CA LYS A 49 -0.25 24.67 -4.02
C LYS A 49 -1.49 24.16 -4.76
N ARG A 50 -1.30 23.53 -5.92
CA ARG A 50 -2.40 22.94 -6.70
C ARG A 50 -3.00 21.72 -6.02
N ILE A 51 -2.18 20.87 -5.42
CA ILE A 51 -2.62 19.67 -4.70
C ILE A 51 -3.49 20.08 -3.50
N VAL A 52 -3.05 21.06 -2.72
CA VAL A 52 -3.82 21.57 -1.56
C VAL A 52 -5.11 22.25 -2.02
N ALA A 53 -5.08 23.01 -3.11
CA ALA A 53 -6.28 23.63 -3.68
C ALA A 53 -7.33 22.60 -4.15
N GLY A 54 -6.89 21.38 -4.50
CA GLY A 54 -7.78 20.25 -4.85
C GLY A 54 -8.49 19.60 -3.65
N GLY A 55 -8.20 20.00 -2.42
CA GLY A 55 -8.95 19.69 -1.21
C GLY A 55 -8.45 18.50 -0.39
N SER A 56 -7.79 17.50 -0.97
CA SER A 56 -7.32 16.32 -0.22
C SER A 56 -5.90 15.90 -0.62
N PRO A 57 -4.88 16.51 -0.01
CA PRO A 57 -3.48 16.13 -0.25
C PRO A 57 -3.22 14.65 0.06
N ASP A 58 -3.80 14.11 1.14
CA ASP A 58 -3.63 12.71 1.52
C ASP A 58 -4.10 11.74 0.43
N MET A 59 -5.30 11.94 -0.12
CA MET A 59 -5.83 11.09 -1.19
C MET A 59 -4.98 11.19 -2.45
N TYR A 60 -4.55 12.40 -2.79
CA TYR A 60 -3.69 12.65 -3.94
C TYR A 60 -2.35 11.92 -3.82
N LEU A 61 -1.69 12.01 -2.66
CA LEU A 61 -0.41 11.36 -2.43
C LEU A 61 -0.52 9.84 -2.33
N ARG A 62 -1.60 9.31 -1.74
CA ARG A 62 -1.89 7.87 -1.75
C ARG A 62 -2.04 7.35 -3.19
N ARG A 63 -2.79 8.06 -4.02
CA ARG A 63 -2.94 7.71 -5.44
C ARG A 63 -1.61 7.76 -6.19
N MET A 64 -0.80 8.80 -5.97
CA MET A 64 0.54 8.88 -6.54
C MET A 64 1.41 7.71 -6.10
N LEU A 65 1.38 7.34 -4.82
CA LEU A 65 2.16 6.25 -4.25
C LEU A 65 1.80 4.90 -4.89
N VAL A 66 0.51 4.59 -4.96
CA VAL A 66 0.02 3.37 -5.61
C VAL A 66 0.42 3.33 -7.09
N ASN A 67 0.25 4.44 -7.81
CA ASN A 67 0.61 4.53 -9.22
C ASN A 67 2.11 4.38 -9.45
N SER A 68 2.96 4.97 -8.59
CA SER A 68 4.41 4.80 -8.66
C SER A 68 4.81 3.35 -8.40
N HIS A 69 4.20 2.67 -7.42
CA HIS A 69 4.43 1.26 -7.16
C HIS A 69 4.01 0.36 -8.34
N VAL A 70 2.82 0.59 -8.90
CA VAL A 70 2.34 -0.17 -10.06
C VAL A 70 3.24 0.03 -11.28
N SER A 71 3.69 1.27 -11.53
CA SER A 71 4.61 1.59 -12.63
C SER A 71 5.97 0.93 -12.43
N TRP A 72 6.50 0.96 -11.21
CA TRP A 72 7.77 0.30 -10.86
C TRP A 72 7.68 -1.21 -11.11
N ARG A 73 6.61 -1.87 -10.66
CA ARG A 73 6.40 -3.30 -10.90
C ARG A 73 6.30 -3.63 -12.38
N ARG A 74 5.62 -2.82 -13.17
CA ARG A 74 5.50 -3.02 -14.63
C ARG A 74 6.86 -2.93 -15.32
N LYS A 75 7.67 -1.95 -14.95
CA LYS A 75 9.04 -1.81 -15.49
C LYS A 75 9.90 -3.01 -15.12
N ARG A 76 9.83 -3.46 -13.87
CA ARG A 76 10.58 -4.63 -13.40
C ARG A 76 10.16 -5.90 -14.14
N SER A 77 8.86 -6.18 -14.28
CA SER A 77 8.34 -7.33 -15.03
C SER A 77 8.82 -7.35 -16.49
N SER A 78 8.87 -6.18 -17.15
CA SER A 78 9.36 -6.10 -18.53
C SER A 78 10.88 -6.35 -18.66
N THR A 79 11.63 -6.09 -17.59
CA THR A 79 13.08 -6.34 -17.53
C THR A 79 13.38 -7.80 -17.14
N GLU A 80 12.57 -8.41 -16.26
CA GLU A 80 12.73 -9.79 -15.79
C GLU A 80 12.28 -10.85 -16.81
N VAL A 81 11.44 -10.50 -17.77
CA VAL A 81 11.11 -11.40 -18.92
C VAL A 81 12.35 -11.71 -19.78
N ALA A 82 13.42 -10.91 -19.65
CA ALA A 82 14.70 -11.18 -20.29
C ALA A 82 15.62 -12.07 -19.44
N ASP A 83 15.33 -12.30 -18.17
CA ASP A 83 16.15 -13.09 -17.23
C ASP A 83 15.22 -13.94 -16.36
N GLY A 84 14.87 -15.12 -16.83
CA GLY A 84 13.83 -15.99 -16.25
C GLY A 84 14.05 -16.32 -14.78
N GLY A 85 13.41 -15.58 -13.90
CA GLY A 85 13.47 -15.77 -12.47
C GLY A 85 12.30 -15.18 -11.73
N ASP A 86 11.35 -16.03 -11.37
CA ASP A 86 10.27 -15.77 -10.42
C ASP A 86 10.88 -15.60 -9.01
N ARG A 87 11.46 -14.44 -8.72
CA ARG A 87 11.90 -14.08 -7.37
C ARG A 87 10.77 -13.37 -6.64
N VAL A 88 10.05 -14.15 -5.86
CA VAL A 88 9.43 -13.67 -4.63
C VAL A 88 10.59 -13.23 -3.71
N GLU A 89 11.05 -11.99 -3.83
CA GLU A 89 11.98 -11.44 -2.87
C GLU A 89 11.24 -11.27 -1.53
N SER A 90 11.54 -12.22 -0.68
CA SER A 90 11.25 -12.24 0.73
C SER A 90 11.81 -10.99 1.40
N ALA A 91 10.94 -10.33 2.17
CA ALA A 91 11.19 -9.44 3.27
C ALA A 91 12.65 -9.21 3.66
N GLY A 92 13.15 -8.03 3.32
CA GLY A 92 14.29 -7.46 4.01
C GLY A 92 13.97 -7.24 5.49
N ASP A 93 14.94 -7.54 6.24
CA ASP A 93 15.13 -7.61 7.68
C ASP A 93 14.36 -6.59 8.53
N THR A 94 13.75 -7.11 9.55
CA THR A 94 12.82 -6.48 10.45
C THR A 94 13.56 -5.88 11.64
N ASP A 95 13.83 -4.60 11.63
CA ASP A 95 14.13 -3.88 12.86
C ASP A 95 12.85 -3.19 13.37
N LEU A 96 11.98 -3.96 13.98
CA LEU A 96 10.82 -3.51 14.73
C LEU A 96 10.73 -4.29 16.05
N GLN A 97 11.71 -4.03 16.90
CA GLN A 97 11.62 -4.41 18.31
C GLN A 97 10.38 -3.77 18.93
N ALA A 98 9.40 -4.59 19.27
CA ALA A 98 8.18 -4.37 20.04
C ALA A 98 6.84 -4.51 19.29
N ARG A 99 6.76 -5.29 18.21
CA ARG A 99 5.47 -5.70 17.66
C ARG A 99 5.26 -7.19 17.92
N SER A 100 4.03 -7.55 18.34
CA SER A 100 3.72 -8.94 18.67
C SER A 100 4.00 -9.86 17.46
N ALA A 101 4.49 -11.07 17.72
CA ALA A 101 4.77 -12.08 16.71
C ALA A 101 3.55 -12.35 15.78
N GLU A 102 2.34 -12.13 16.27
CA GLU A 102 1.09 -12.23 15.50
C GLU A 102 0.98 -11.17 14.41
N ARG A 103 1.40 -9.91 14.70
CA ARG A 103 1.41 -8.84 13.69
C ARG A 103 2.39 -9.13 12.57
N ASP A 104 3.59 -9.61 12.92
CA ASP A 104 4.62 -9.96 11.95
C ASP A 104 4.17 -11.17 11.09
N ALA A 105 3.48 -12.14 11.70
CA ALA A 105 2.90 -13.26 11.00
C ALA A 105 1.82 -12.79 10.00
N MET A 106 0.93 -11.89 10.40
CA MET A 106 -0.10 -11.33 9.54
C MET A 106 0.50 -10.56 8.35
N TRP A 107 1.53 -9.74 8.59
CA TRP A 107 2.20 -9.01 7.51
C TRP A 107 2.92 -9.94 6.53
N ARG A 108 3.52 -11.02 6.99
CA ARG A 108 4.09 -12.05 6.10
C ARG A 108 3.04 -12.69 5.21
N LEU A 109 1.83 -12.92 5.73
CA LEU A 109 0.72 -13.45 4.94
C LEU A 109 0.22 -12.44 3.90
N ILE A 110 0.06 -11.17 4.29
CA ILE A 110 -0.36 -10.09 3.39
C ILE A 110 0.66 -9.90 2.26
N ASN A 111 1.96 -10.02 2.55
CA ASN A 111 3.01 -9.93 1.54
C ASN A 111 2.99 -11.07 0.51
N ARG A 112 2.32 -12.19 0.80
CA ARG A 112 2.11 -13.29 -0.16
C ARG A 112 0.95 -13.05 -1.13
N LEU A 113 0.12 -12.04 -0.88
CA LEU A 113 -0.98 -11.69 -1.77
C LEU A 113 -0.46 -11.11 -3.10
N PRO A 114 -1.17 -11.37 -4.21
CA PRO A 114 -0.94 -10.64 -5.46
C PRO A 114 -1.02 -9.12 -5.23
N PRO A 115 -0.22 -8.30 -5.94
CA PRO A 115 -0.07 -6.88 -5.65
C PRO A 115 -1.37 -6.09 -5.54
N LYS A 116 -2.30 -6.28 -6.48
CA LYS A 116 -3.60 -5.57 -6.44
C LYS A 116 -4.45 -5.97 -5.23
N GLN A 117 -4.42 -7.25 -4.86
CA GLN A 117 -5.12 -7.74 -3.67
C GLN A 117 -4.48 -7.18 -2.40
N ARG A 118 -3.15 -7.18 -2.31
CA ARG A 118 -2.41 -6.61 -1.18
C ARG A 118 -2.71 -5.12 -1.00
N ILE A 119 -2.61 -4.33 -2.06
CA ILE A 119 -2.91 -2.89 -2.03
C ILE A 119 -4.35 -2.67 -1.55
N THR A 120 -5.32 -3.42 -2.06
CA THR A 120 -6.73 -3.30 -1.67
C THR A 120 -6.93 -3.59 -0.18
N ILE A 121 -6.33 -4.67 0.34
CA ILE A 121 -6.41 -5.02 1.78
C ILE A 121 -5.76 -3.94 2.65
N VAL A 122 -4.60 -3.43 2.26
CA VAL A 122 -3.91 -2.37 3.00
C VAL A 122 -4.74 -1.09 3.03
N LEU A 123 -5.27 -0.65 1.89
CA LEU A 123 -6.10 0.56 1.83
C LEU A 123 -7.40 0.41 2.62
N ARG A 124 -8.02 -0.78 2.61
CA ARG A 124 -9.27 -1.02 3.30
C ARG A 124 -9.12 -1.14 4.81
N PHE A 125 -8.19 -1.97 5.27
CA PHE A 125 -8.11 -2.36 6.69
C PHE A 125 -7.06 -1.60 7.48
N TYR A 126 -6.03 -1.09 6.83
CA TYR A 126 -5.01 -0.28 7.49
C TYR A 126 -5.30 1.23 7.38
N GLU A 127 -5.75 1.70 6.22
CA GLU A 127 -6.10 3.10 5.98
C GLU A 127 -7.61 3.39 6.19
N ASP A 128 -8.41 2.36 6.46
CA ASP A 128 -9.86 2.46 6.72
C ASP A 128 -10.63 3.19 5.61
N LEU A 129 -10.28 2.92 4.36
CA LEU A 129 -10.94 3.53 3.20
C LEU A 129 -12.13 2.68 2.72
N ASP A 130 -13.17 3.36 2.26
CA ASP A 130 -14.32 2.73 1.62
C ASP A 130 -14.05 2.29 0.16
N ASP A 131 -14.95 1.50 -0.41
CA ASP A 131 -14.82 1.00 -1.77
C ASP A 131 -14.70 2.10 -2.80
N ALA A 132 -15.40 3.22 -2.63
CA ALA A 132 -15.38 4.34 -3.57
C ALA A 132 -14.01 5.03 -3.56
N SER A 133 -13.46 5.31 -2.38
CA SER A 133 -12.14 5.91 -2.20
C SER A 133 -11.02 5.01 -2.74
N ILE A 134 -11.09 3.71 -2.47
CA ILE A 134 -10.13 2.73 -2.99
C ILE A 134 -10.23 2.64 -4.52
N ALA A 135 -11.44 2.63 -5.07
CA ALA A 135 -11.68 2.61 -6.51
C ALA A 135 -11.07 3.81 -7.22
N GLU A 136 -11.18 5.01 -6.61
CA GLU A 136 -10.54 6.23 -7.11
C GLU A 136 -9.01 6.11 -7.11
N ILE A 137 -8.42 5.59 -6.03
CA ILE A 137 -6.96 5.38 -5.93
C ILE A 137 -6.47 4.37 -6.96
N LEU A 138 -7.20 3.25 -7.14
CA LEU A 138 -6.81 2.15 -8.04
C LEU A 138 -7.23 2.36 -9.51
N ASP A 139 -7.96 3.44 -9.80
CA ASP A 139 -8.54 3.71 -11.11
C ASP A 139 -9.37 2.53 -11.64
N CYS A 140 -10.31 2.08 -10.83
CA CYS A 140 -11.19 0.95 -11.14
C CYS A 140 -12.60 1.18 -10.56
N SER A 141 -13.51 0.23 -10.80
CA SER A 141 -14.86 0.30 -10.21
C SER A 141 -14.89 -0.17 -8.75
N PRO A 142 -15.84 0.31 -7.92
CA PRO A 142 -16.07 -0.24 -6.58
C PRO A 142 -16.37 -1.75 -6.59
N ALA A 143 -17.00 -2.25 -7.64
CA ALA A 143 -17.23 -3.69 -7.82
C ALA A 143 -15.91 -4.47 -7.98
N THR A 144 -14.94 -3.90 -8.70
CA THR A 144 -13.58 -4.46 -8.83
C THR A 144 -12.87 -4.48 -7.47
N VAL A 145 -13.00 -3.42 -6.67
CA VAL A 145 -12.45 -3.37 -5.30
C VAL A 145 -13.02 -4.50 -4.45
N ARG A 146 -14.35 -4.70 -4.46
CA ARG A 146 -15.00 -5.81 -3.73
C ARG A 146 -14.48 -7.17 -4.18
N THR A 147 -14.29 -7.35 -5.48
CA THR A 147 -13.73 -8.59 -6.03
C THR A 147 -12.30 -8.84 -5.54
N HIS A 148 -11.44 -7.81 -5.55
CA HIS A 148 -10.08 -7.92 -5.01
C HIS A 148 -10.07 -8.22 -3.51
N THR A 149 -10.93 -7.56 -2.74
CA THR A 149 -11.09 -7.81 -1.30
C THR A 149 -11.51 -9.26 -1.04
N MET A 150 -12.53 -9.75 -1.73
CA MET A 150 -13.02 -11.11 -1.56
C MET A 150 -11.96 -12.16 -1.90
N ARG A 151 -11.26 -11.99 -3.03
CA ARG A 151 -10.16 -12.88 -3.44
C ARG A 151 -9.02 -12.86 -2.44
N ALA A 152 -8.64 -11.70 -1.95
CA ALA A 152 -7.58 -11.54 -0.95
C ALA A 152 -7.94 -12.26 0.35
N LEU A 153 -9.15 -12.06 0.87
CA LEU A 153 -9.62 -12.73 2.09
C LEU A 153 -9.69 -14.25 1.91
N THR A 154 -10.11 -14.74 0.74
CA THR A 154 -10.12 -16.18 0.41
C THR A 154 -8.68 -16.72 0.44
N THR A 155 -7.73 -16.05 -0.20
CA THR A 155 -6.32 -16.45 -0.20
C THR A 155 -5.74 -16.45 1.22
N LEU A 156 -6.03 -15.43 2.02
CA LEU A 156 -5.55 -15.35 3.42
C LEU A 156 -6.12 -16.49 4.28
N ARG A 157 -7.38 -16.87 4.10
CA ARG A 157 -7.98 -18.02 4.81
C ARG A 157 -7.30 -19.34 4.46
N VAL A 158 -6.91 -19.52 3.21
CA VAL A 158 -6.16 -20.72 2.77
C VAL A 158 -4.75 -20.73 3.37
N LEU A 159 -4.09 -19.56 3.44
CA LEU A 159 -2.74 -19.43 3.98
C LEU A 159 -2.70 -19.50 5.52
N HIS A 160 -3.80 -19.18 6.18
CA HIS A 160 -3.97 -19.23 7.63
C HIS A 160 -5.32 -19.87 7.96
N PRO A 161 -5.42 -21.23 7.91
CA PRO A 161 -6.62 -21.93 8.33
C PRO A 161 -6.89 -21.62 9.81
N ASP A 162 -8.14 -21.28 10.12
CA ASP A 162 -8.58 -21.03 11.49
C ASP A 162 -8.61 -22.40 12.24
N PRO A 163 -7.76 -22.64 13.25
CA PRO A 163 -7.72 -23.91 13.95
C PRO A 163 -9.05 -24.25 14.68
N ALA A 164 -9.90 -23.25 14.91
CA ALA A 164 -11.21 -23.46 15.52
C ALA A 164 -12.24 -24.16 14.60
N LYS A 165 -11.97 -24.26 13.29
CA LYS A 165 -12.88 -24.91 12.32
C LYS A 165 -12.55 -26.37 12.04
N GLU A 166 -11.39 -26.87 12.45
CA GLU A 166 -11.01 -28.28 12.29
C GLU A 166 -11.57 -29.21 13.38
N THR A 167 -12.19 -28.68 14.43
CA THR A 167 -12.67 -29.48 15.57
C THR A 167 -14.17 -29.89 15.44
N LEU A 168 -14.83 -29.64 14.32
CA LEU A 168 -16.23 -29.94 14.10
C LEU A 168 -16.46 -30.87 12.87
N GLN A 169 -15.59 -31.87 12.70
CA GLN A 169 -15.90 -33.04 11.84
C GLN A 169 -15.79 -34.31 12.65
#